data_dd8bbf131a196e670cb0794ca9729cbf
#
_entry.id   dd8bbf131a196e670cb0794ca9729cbf
#
_cell.length_a   1.000
_cell.length_b   1.000
_cell.length_c   1.000
_cell.angle_alpha   90.00
_cell.angle_beta   90.00
_cell.angle_gamma   90.00
#
_symmetry.space_group_name_H-M   'P 1'
#
loop_
_entity.id
_entity.type
_entity.pdbx_description
1 polymer ?
#
loop_
_entity_poly.entity_id
_entity_poly.type
_entity_poly.pdbx_seq_one_letter_code
_entity_poly.pdbx_strand_id
1 'polypeptide(L)'
;MHKLYSLKKAKKILIATNNPGKFIELKEILPKKIKFYKPKDFNLKEPIESGKTFKANAKIKSSYAAKRTGLISISDDSGLEVDALNKKPGILSARWAGPTKNFNIAIKKIYNLLKKKNRLNSKARFVCAISVALSDGSTFEYQGKIEGSLSFPPKGKKGFGYDPIFVPKGYSKTFAQISKIEKNRISHRFKAFIQIKKFFKFS
;
A
#
# COMPACT_ATOMS: atom_id res chain seq x y z
N MET A 1 8.06 13.92 24.60
CA MET A 1 8.38 12.48 24.83
C MET A 1 7.17 11.56 25.12
N HIS A 2 5.99 12.07 25.46
CA HIS A 2 4.79 11.28 25.79
C HIS A 2 4.09 10.56 24.60
N LYS A 3 4.24 11.04 23.36
CA LYS A 3 3.51 10.52 22.18
C LYS A 3 4.00 9.16 21.68
N LEU A 4 5.22 8.74 21.99
CA LEU A 4 5.82 7.45 21.58
C LEU A 4 5.27 6.23 22.34
N TYR A 5 4.66 6.45 23.51
CA TYR A 5 4.18 5.36 24.38
C TYR A 5 2.83 4.76 23.96
N SER A 6 2.02 5.49 23.19
CA SER A 6 0.63 5.10 22.91
C SER A 6 0.51 3.84 22.03
N LEU A 7 1.41 3.63 21.09
CA LEU A 7 1.35 2.46 20.19
C LEU A 7 1.84 1.16 20.84
N LYS A 8 2.82 1.23 21.75
CA LYS A 8 3.28 0.05 22.52
C LYS A 8 2.17 -0.58 23.37
N LYS A 9 1.24 0.24 23.86
CA LYS A 9 0.10 -0.19 24.70
C LYS A 9 -1.20 -0.36 23.91
N ALA A 10 -1.18 -0.14 22.59
CA ALA A 10 -2.37 -0.26 21.77
C ALA A 10 -2.90 -1.68 21.75
N LYS A 11 -4.07 -1.89 22.33
CA LYS A 11 -4.81 -3.16 22.28
C LYS A 11 -5.74 -3.24 21.05
N LYS A 12 -6.10 -2.09 20.46
CA LYS A 12 -7.06 -1.95 19.37
C LYS A 12 -6.52 -0.96 18.34
N ILE A 13 -6.53 -1.34 17.06
CA ILE A 13 -6.11 -0.49 15.94
C ILE A 13 -7.12 -0.66 14.81
N LEU A 14 -7.49 0.48 14.19
CA LEU A 14 -8.28 0.49 12.98
C LEU A 14 -7.33 0.52 11.76
N ILE A 15 -7.44 -0.47 10.89
CA ILE A 15 -6.76 -0.46 9.59
C ILE A 15 -7.70 0.21 8.59
N ALA A 16 -7.46 1.49 8.31
CA ALA A 16 -8.33 2.34 7.51
C ALA A 16 -8.13 2.10 6.00
N THR A 17 -8.55 0.93 5.55
CA THR A 17 -8.57 0.54 4.14
C THR A 17 -9.78 -0.33 3.82
N ASN A 18 -10.40 -0.10 2.66
CA ASN A 18 -11.46 -0.93 2.09
C ASN A 18 -10.91 -1.99 1.11
N ASN A 19 -9.59 -2.01 0.88
CA ASN A 19 -8.96 -3.03 0.05
C ASN A 19 -8.62 -4.28 0.87
N PRO A 20 -9.25 -5.44 0.59
CA PRO A 20 -9.02 -6.67 1.37
C PRO A 20 -7.56 -7.13 1.35
N GLY A 21 -6.88 -7.02 0.20
CA GLY A 21 -5.48 -7.41 0.07
C GLY A 21 -4.56 -6.55 0.95
N LYS A 22 -4.74 -5.23 0.94
CA LYS A 22 -4.00 -4.32 1.81
C LYS A 22 -4.27 -4.58 3.29
N PHE A 23 -5.53 -4.82 3.66
CA PHE A 23 -5.91 -5.16 5.03
C PHE A 23 -5.18 -6.40 5.53
N ILE A 24 -5.17 -7.47 4.72
CA ILE A 24 -4.51 -8.73 5.07
C ILE A 24 -2.99 -8.52 5.20
N GLU A 25 -2.36 -7.86 4.23
CA GLU A 25 -0.92 -7.61 4.29
C GLU A 25 -0.53 -6.76 5.52
N LEU A 26 -1.28 -5.70 5.85
CA LEU A 26 -1.02 -4.88 7.03
C LEU A 26 -1.23 -5.67 8.34
N LYS A 27 -2.31 -6.47 8.43
CA LYS A 27 -2.59 -7.30 9.60
C LYS A 27 -1.47 -8.32 9.87
N GLU A 28 -0.87 -8.87 8.81
CA GLU A 28 0.19 -9.89 8.93
C GLU A 28 1.52 -9.34 9.44
N ILE A 29 1.81 -8.08 9.11
CA ILE A 29 3.05 -7.44 9.52
C ILE A 29 2.94 -6.72 10.88
N LEU A 30 1.73 -6.47 11.37
CA LEU A 30 1.47 -5.88 12.68
C LEU A 30 1.46 -6.96 13.80
N PRO A 31 1.73 -6.58 15.07
CA PRO A 31 1.74 -7.53 16.18
C PRO A 31 0.42 -8.29 16.35
N LYS A 32 0.47 -9.62 16.45
CA LYS A 32 -0.71 -10.49 16.52
C LYS A 32 -1.61 -10.24 17.74
N LYS A 33 -1.08 -9.70 18.84
CA LYS A 33 -1.81 -9.39 20.07
C LYS A 33 -2.79 -8.22 19.96
N ILE A 34 -2.76 -7.48 18.84
CA ILE A 34 -3.60 -6.31 18.61
C ILE A 34 -4.92 -6.76 17.97
N LYS A 35 -6.04 -6.27 18.50
CA LYS A 35 -7.35 -6.41 17.85
C LYS A 35 -7.49 -5.41 16.72
N PHE A 36 -7.71 -5.90 15.49
CA PHE A 36 -7.84 -5.05 14.30
C PHE A 36 -9.30 -4.86 13.92
N TYR A 37 -9.62 -3.62 13.56
CA TYR A 37 -10.91 -3.20 13.04
C TYR A 37 -10.78 -2.73 11.60
N LYS A 38 -11.91 -2.74 10.89
CA LYS A 38 -12.08 -2.22 9.52
C LYS A 38 -12.99 -0.99 9.55
N PRO A 39 -12.96 -0.12 8.51
CA PRO A 39 -13.87 1.01 8.41
C PRO A 39 -15.36 0.61 8.53
N LYS A 40 -15.75 -0.51 7.96
CA LYS A 40 -17.12 -1.03 8.03
C LYS A 40 -17.61 -1.34 9.45
N ASP A 41 -16.71 -1.67 10.38
CA ASP A 41 -17.07 -1.99 11.77
C ASP A 41 -17.55 -0.74 12.53
N PHE A 42 -17.35 0.45 11.94
CA PHE A 42 -17.77 1.76 12.45
C PHE A 42 -18.64 2.54 11.44
N ASN A 43 -19.17 1.89 10.42
CA ASN A 43 -19.93 2.53 9.34
C ASN A 43 -19.22 3.74 8.70
N LEU A 44 -17.89 3.70 8.64
CA LEU A 44 -17.11 4.78 8.05
C LEU A 44 -17.16 4.75 6.53
N LYS A 45 -17.52 5.88 5.94
CA LYS A 45 -17.37 6.12 4.49
C LYS A 45 -15.89 6.32 4.15
N GLU A 46 -15.52 6.01 2.93
CA GLU A 46 -14.16 6.26 2.44
C GLU A 46 -13.98 7.77 2.19
N PRO A 47 -12.97 8.43 2.78
CA PRO A 47 -12.72 9.84 2.52
C PRO A 47 -12.18 10.04 1.10
N ILE A 48 -12.44 11.21 0.53
CA ILE A 48 -11.92 11.59 -0.78
C ILE A 48 -10.40 11.75 -0.69
N GLU A 49 -9.67 10.99 -1.50
CA GLU A 49 -8.22 11.09 -1.63
C GLU A 49 -7.86 12.28 -2.54
N SER A 50 -7.78 13.47 -1.96
CA SER A 50 -7.43 14.73 -2.65
C SER A 50 -5.94 15.05 -2.62
N GLY A 51 -5.14 14.21 -1.98
CA GLY A 51 -3.70 14.42 -1.83
C GLY A 51 -2.94 14.22 -3.15
N LYS A 52 -1.88 15.02 -3.32
CA LYS A 52 -0.99 14.96 -4.49
C LYS A 52 0.16 13.95 -4.33
N THR A 53 0.25 13.28 -3.18
CA THR A 53 1.30 12.28 -2.88
C THR A 53 0.70 11.09 -2.16
N PHE A 54 1.39 9.93 -2.20
CA PHE A 54 1.01 8.75 -1.42
C PHE A 54 0.94 9.05 0.08
N LYS A 55 1.87 9.84 0.63
CA LYS A 55 1.85 10.23 2.05
C LYS A 55 0.61 11.06 2.39
N ALA A 56 0.26 12.04 1.55
CA ALA A 56 -0.91 12.87 1.78
C ALA A 56 -2.22 12.06 1.77
N ASN A 57 -2.38 11.14 0.81
CA ASN A 57 -3.56 10.28 0.74
C ASN A 57 -3.63 9.29 1.92
N ALA A 58 -2.51 8.69 2.30
CA ALA A 58 -2.45 7.86 3.49
C ALA A 58 -2.87 8.67 4.75
N LYS A 59 -2.31 9.87 4.93
CA LYS A 59 -2.64 10.76 6.05
C LYS A 59 -4.13 11.10 6.09
N ILE A 60 -4.74 11.46 4.97
CA ILE A 60 -6.19 11.77 4.89
C ILE A 60 -7.00 10.60 5.47
N LYS A 61 -6.72 9.37 5.04
CA LYS A 61 -7.46 8.18 5.49
C LYS A 61 -7.27 7.88 6.98
N SER A 62 -6.03 7.88 7.45
CA SER A 62 -5.74 7.57 8.86
C SER A 62 -6.31 8.63 9.81
N SER A 63 -6.14 9.93 9.48
CA SER A 63 -6.65 11.04 10.30
C SER A 63 -8.17 11.05 10.34
N TYR A 64 -8.83 10.83 9.19
CA TYR A 64 -10.29 10.71 9.13
C TYR A 64 -10.81 9.60 10.05
N ALA A 65 -10.20 8.42 9.95
CA ALA A 65 -10.60 7.27 10.74
C ALA A 65 -10.33 7.46 12.24
N ALA A 66 -9.16 7.99 12.62
CA ALA A 66 -8.82 8.28 14.01
C ALA A 66 -9.78 9.32 14.64
N LYS A 67 -10.08 10.41 13.92
CA LYS A 67 -11.01 11.45 14.38
C LYS A 67 -12.43 10.92 14.61
N ARG A 68 -12.89 9.99 13.75
CA ARG A 68 -14.25 9.45 13.84
C ARG A 68 -14.43 8.35 14.87
N THR A 69 -13.37 7.64 15.23
CA THR A 69 -13.46 6.44 16.09
C THR A 69 -12.76 6.58 17.42
N GLY A 70 -11.90 7.60 17.59
CA GLY A 70 -11.02 7.71 18.76
C GLY A 70 -9.91 6.64 18.81
N LEU A 71 -9.86 5.73 17.83
CA LEU A 71 -8.86 4.67 17.79
C LEU A 71 -7.60 5.15 17.07
N ILE A 72 -6.45 4.58 17.48
CA ILE A 72 -5.26 4.65 16.64
C ILE A 72 -5.60 4.03 15.29
N SER A 73 -5.35 4.78 14.22
CA SER A 73 -5.71 4.35 12.87
C SER A 73 -4.47 4.28 11.98
N ILE A 74 -4.34 3.17 11.27
CA ILE A 74 -3.27 2.96 10.30
C ILE A 74 -3.90 2.86 8.92
N SER A 75 -3.37 3.60 7.96
CA SER A 75 -3.76 3.48 6.56
C SER A 75 -2.54 3.38 5.66
N ASP A 76 -2.73 2.87 4.45
CA ASP A 76 -1.75 2.99 3.40
C ASP A 76 -2.33 3.63 2.14
N ASP A 77 -1.46 4.32 1.39
CA ASP A 77 -1.66 4.58 -0.01
C ASP A 77 -0.48 4.06 -0.80
N SER A 78 -0.75 3.38 -1.91
CA SER A 78 0.28 2.67 -2.65
C SER A 78 -0.07 2.57 -4.13
N GLY A 79 0.98 2.50 -4.95
CA GLY A 79 0.81 2.37 -6.38
C GLY A 79 2.08 1.94 -7.10
N LEU A 80 1.90 1.71 -8.39
CA LEU A 80 2.94 1.39 -9.34
C LEU A 80 3.40 2.69 -10.02
N GLU A 81 4.68 2.94 -10.01
CA GLU A 81 5.33 3.98 -10.80
C GLU A 81 6.12 3.34 -11.93
N VAL A 82 5.90 3.78 -13.18
CA VAL A 82 6.56 3.27 -14.38
C VAL A 82 7.39 4.39 -15.00
N ASP A 83 8.70 4.17 -15.12
CA ASP A 83 9.63 5.23 -15.55
C ASP A 83 9.33 5.72 -16.97
N ALA A 84 9.11 4.83 -17.92
CA ALA A 84 8.77 5.20 -19.30
C ALA A 84 7.41 5.92 -19.43
N LEU A 85 6.60 5.94 -18.37
CA LEU A 85 5.30 6.64 -18.29
C LEU A 85 5.35 7.85 -17.35
N ASN A 86 6.53 8.43 -17.09
CA ASN A 86 6.72 9.56 -16.18
C ASN A 86 6.08 9.29 -14.81
N LYS A 87 6.38 8.12 -14.25
CA LYS A 87 5.86 7.61 -12.97
C LYS A 87 4.34 7.36 -12.91
N LYS A 88 3.63 7.48 -14.02
CA LYS A 88 2.22 7.06 -14.08
C LYS A 88 2.13 5.53 -14.02
N PRO A 89 1.06 4.95 -13.43
CA PRO A 89 -0.12 5.59 -12.83
C PRO A 89 0.11 6.29 -11.48
N GLY A 90 1.14 5.94 -10.69
CA GLY A 90 1.45 6.56 -9.39
C GLY A 90 0.27 6.50 -8.43
N ILE A 91 -0.12 7.64 -7.84
CA ILE A 91 -1.28 7.75 -6.93
C ILE A 91 -2.62 7.40 -7.60
N LEU A 92 -2.67 7.35 -8.94
CA LEU A 92 -3.86 6.96 -9.69
C LEU A 92 -3.94 5.46 -9.95
N SER A 93 -3.08 4.65 -9.33
CA SER A 93 -2.97 3.21 -9.60
C SER A 93 -4.30 2.46 -9.47
N ALA A 94 -5.05 2.69 -8.40
CA ALA A 94 -6.36 2.08 -8.22
C ALA A 94 -7.43 2.67 -9.17
N ARG A 95 -7.32 3.96 -9.51
CA ARG A 95 -8.27 4.64 -10.41
C ARG A 95 -8.15 4.14 -11.85
N TRP A 96 -6.95 3.72 -12.29
CA TRP A 96 -6.77 3.13 -13.62
C TRP A 96 -7.46 1.76 -13.77
N ALA A 97 -7.76 1.08 -12.67
CA ALA A 97 -8.52 -0.16 -12.66
C ALA A 97 -10.05 0.06 -12.76
N GLY A 98 -10.51 1.31 -12.77
CA GLY A 98 -11.92 1.68 -12.85
C GLY A 98 -12.71 1.45 -11.55
N PRO A 99 -14.01 1.75 -11.56
CA PRO A 99 -14.89 1.62 -10.40
C PRO A 99 -14.95 0.19 -9.84
N THR A 100 -14.91 -0.81 -10.72
CA THR A 100 -14.93 -2.24 -10.36
C THR A 100 -13.60 -2.75 -9.81
N LYS A 101 -12.55 -1.91 -9.78
CA LYS A 101 -11.17 -2.28 -9.39
C LYS A 101 -10.62 -3.48 -10.19
N ASN A 102 -11.01 -3.57 -11.48
CA ASN A 102 -10.49 -4.60 -12.38
C ASN A 102 -9.10 -4.23 -12.90
N PHE A 103 -8.07 -4.76 -12.26
CA PHE A 103 -6.68 -4.47 -12.61
C PHE A 103 -6.25 -4.97 -13.98
N ASN A 104 -6.97 -5.88 -14.61
CA ASN A 104 -6.68 -6.27 -15.99
C ASN A 104 -6.86 -5.09 -16.96
N ILE A 105 -7.81 -4.18 -16.70
CA ILE A 105 -8.00 -2.94 -17.46
C ILE A 105 -6.77 -2.04 -17.30
N ALA A 106 -6.30 -1.85 -16.09
CA ALA A 106 -5.13 -1.03 -15.79
C ALA A 106 -3.83 -1.63 -16.41
N ILE A 107 -3.66 -2.93 -16.32
CA ILE A 107 -2.53 -3.67 -16.91
C ILE A 107 -2.55 -3.53 -18.44
N LYS A 108 -3.71 -3.73 -19.09
CA LYS A 108 -3.87 -3.53 -20.54
C LYS A 108 -3.56 -2.08 -20.95
N LYS A 109 -3.99 -1.10 -20.16
CA LYS A 109 -3.66 0.30 -20.40
C LYS A 109 -2.16 0.57 -20.35
N ILE A 110 -1.46 0.05 -19.31
CA ILE A 110 0.00 0.15 -19.21
C ILE A 110 0.68 -0.51 -20.41
N TYR A 111 0.28 -1.73 -20.76
CA TYR A 111 0.82 -2.45 -21.92
C TYR A 111 0.72 -1.63 -23.19
N ASN A 112 -0.47 -1.10 -23.51
CA ASN A 112 -0.70 -0.33 -24.72
C ASN A 112 0.15 0.97 -24.77
N LEU A 113 0.28 1.66 -23.64
CA LEU A 113 1.11 2.87 -23.55
C LEU A 113 2.60 2.55 -23.72
N LEU A 114 3.08 1.45 -23.15
CA LEU A 114 4.48 1.03 -23.28
C LEU A 114 4.80 0.46 -24.66
N LYS A 115 3.84 -0.27 -25.28
CA LYS A 115 3.97 -0.76 -26.65
C LYS A 115 4.17 0.40 -27.65
N LYS A 116 3.37 1.47 -27.51
CA LYS A 116 3.52 2.68 -28.34
C LYS A 116 4.87 3.37 -28.17
N LYS A 117 5.57 3.15 -27.06
CA LYS A 117 6.91 3.71 -26.78
C LYS A 117 8.06 2.73 -27.03
N ASN A 118 7.78 1.49 -27.45
CA ASN A 118 8.77 0.40 -27.55
C ASN A 118 9.54 0.16 -26.23
N ARG A 119 8.84 0.22 -25.07
CA ARG A 119 9.42 0.13 -23.72
C ARG A 119 8.70 -0.85 -22.82
N LEU A 120 8.31 -2.03 -23.33
CA LEU A 120 7.55 -3.04 -22.59
C LEU A 120 8.26 -3.54 -21.32
N ASN A 121 9.58 -3.53 -21.30
CA ASN A 121 10.40 -3.93 -20.15
C ASN A 121 10.83 -2.75 -19.27
N SER A 122 10.05 -1.66 -19.27
CA SER A 122 10.38 -0.45 -18.50
C SER A 122 10.73 -0.76 -17.06
N LYS A 123 11.71 -0.02 -16.50
CA LYS A 123 11.90 0.06 -15.06
C LYS A 123 10.64 0.60 -14.41
N ALA A 124 10.34 0.04 -13.26
CA ALA A 124 9.16 0.40 -12.48
C ALA A 124 9.45 0.21 -10.99
N ARG A 125 8.61 0.77 -10.14
CA ARG A 125 8.65 0.52 -8.70
C ARG A 125 7.27 0.50 -8.11
N PHE A 126 7.09 -0.32 -7.09
CA PHE A 126 5.99 -0.13 -6.17
C PHE A 126 6.39 0.84 -5.06
N VAL A 127 5.49 1.74 -4.74
CA VAL A 127 5.60 2.67 -3.62
C VAL A 127 4.45 2.44 -2.66
N CYS A 128 4.70 2.47 -1.37
CA CYS A 128 3.70 2.46 -0.31
C CYS A 128 4.04 3.54 0.72
N ALA A 129 3.13 4.42 0.99
CA ALA A 129 3.16 5.27 2.17
C ALA A 129 2.18 4.71 3.20
N ILE A 130 2.64 4.56 4.44
CA ILE A 130 1.79 4.21 5.59
C ILE A 130 1.71 5.44 6.48
N SER A 131 0.51 5.81 6.90
CA SER A 131 0.26 6.84 7.91
C SER A 131 -0.36 6.22 9.15
N VAL A 132 0.16 6.61 10.30
CA VAL A 132 -0.38 6.30 11.62
C VAL A 132 -0.95 7.59 12.19
N ALA A 133 -2.23 7.61 12.52
CA ALA A 133 -2.89 8.71 13.19
C ALA A 133 -3.30 8.30 14.62
N LEU A 134 -2.99 9.15 15.59
CA LEU A 134 -3.38 8.97 16.98
C LEU A 134 -4.68 9.75 17.26
N SER A 135 -5.34 9.43 18.35
CA SER A 135 -6.58 10.11 18.78
C SER A 135 -6.39 11.59 19.11
N ASP A 136 -5.18 12.01 19.45
CA ASP A 136 -4.81 13.42 19.71
C ASP A 136 -4.57 14.23 18.43
N GLY A 137 -4.80 13.66 17.24
CA GLY A 137 -4.59 14.30 15.94
C GLY A 137 -3.15 14.20 15.41
N SER A 138 -2.21 13.67 16.18
CA SER A 138 -0.83 13.45 15.71
C SER A 138 -0.78 12.42 14.60
N THR A 139 0.05 12.68 13.58
CA THR A 139 0.22 11.75 12.43
C THR A 139 1.69 11.52 12.12
N PHE A 140 1.99 10.32 11.63
CA PHE A 140 3.35 9.89 11.30
C PHE A 140 3.32 9.13 9.98
N GLU A 141 4.05 9.59 8.96
CA GLU A 141 4.06 9.03 7.63
C GLU A 141 5.41 8.41 7.28
N TYR A 142 5.36 7.13 6.88
CA TYR A 142 6.53 6.36 6.46
C TYR A 142 6.33 5.86 5.03
N GLN A 143 7.41 5.82 4.26
CA GLN A 143 7.33 5.38 2.88
C GLN A 143 8.37 4.30 2.59
N GLY A 144 7.94 3.23 1.94
CA GLY A 144 8.79 2.19 1.40
C GLY A 144 8.61 2.04 -0.09
N LYS A 145 9.67 1.62 -0.77
CA LYS A 145 9.64 1.32 -2.20
C LYS A 145 10.40 0.05 -2.52
N ILE A 146 10.00 -0.62 -3.58
CA ILE A 146 10.74 -1.71 -4.18
C ILE A 146 10.90 -1.44 -5.68
N GLU A 147 12.15 -1.41 -6.11
CA GLU A 147 12.51 -1.25 -7.52
C GLU A 147 12.35 -2.59 -8.25
N GLY A 148 12.10 -2.51 -9.55
CA GLY A 148 11.95 -3.66 -10.41
C GLY A 148 11.74 -3.25 -11.87
N SER A 149 11.18 -4.16 -12.64
CA SER A 149 10.82 -3.94 -14.04
C SER A 149 9.46 -4.55 -14.36
N LEU A 150 8.90 -4.15 -15.47
CA LEU A 150 7.68 -4.75 -16.00
C LEU A 150 8.00 -5.92 -16.91
N SER A 151 7.14 -6.92 -16.88
CA SER A 151 7.20 -8.10 -17.74
C SER A 151 5.81 -8.39 -18.30
N PHE A 152 5.76 -8.66 -19.60
CA PHE A 152 4.55 -9.06 -20.32
C PHE A 152 4.79 -10.34 -21.12
N PRO A 153 3.77 -11.18 -21.30
CA PRO A 153 2.42 -11.09 -20.76
C PRO A 153 2.37 -11.23 -19.22
N PRO A 154 1.24 -10.88 -18.54
CA PRO A 154 1.07 -11.09 -17.11
C PRO A 154 1.29 -12.53 -16.69
N LYS A 155 2.03 -12.78 -15.59
CA LYS A 155 2.39 -14.12 -15.10
C LYS A 155 2.01 -14.28 -13.63
N GLY A 156 1.50 -15.47 -13.28
CA GLY A 156 1.10 -15.83 -11.92
C GLY A 156 -0.33 -15.41 -11.57
N LYS A 157 -0.85 -15.99 -10.46
CA LYS A 157 -2.23 -15.78 -9.99
C LYS A 157 -2.30 -15.32 -8.53
N LYS A 158 -1.15 -15.17 -7.87
CA LYS A 158 -1.08 -14.75 -6.46
C LYS A 158 -1.09 -13.23 -6.34
N GLY A 159 -1.40 -12.76 -5.12
CA GLY A 159 -1.38 -11.33 -4.84
C GLY A 159 -2.58 -10.57 -5.42
N PHE A 160 -2.38 -9.30 -5.77
CA PHE A 160 -3.41 -8.42 -6.31
C PHE A 160 -2.79 -7.25 -7.10
N GLY A 161 -3.65 -6.52 -7.78
CA GLY A 161 -3.23 -5.30 -8.48
C GLY A 161 -2.30 -5.57 -9.66
N TYR A 162 -1.16 -4.94 -9.68
CA TYR A 162 -0.16 -5.07 -10.74
C TYR A 162 0.87 -6.16 -10.48
N ASP A 163 0.69 -6.99 -9.45
CA ASP A 163 1.60 -8.10 -9.13
C ASP A 163 1.94 -9.02 -10.33
N PRO A 164 0.98 -9.32 -11.24
CA PRO A 164 1.26 -10.20 -12.39
C PRO A 164 2.24 -9.65 -13.42
N ILE A 165 2.51 -8.36 -13.42
CA ILE A 165 3.42 -7.73 -14.39
C ILE A 165 4.68 -7.13 -13.75
N PHE A 166 4.84 -7.19 -12.43
CA PHE A 166 5.97 -6.58 -11.73
C PHE A 166 6.98 -7.64 -11.29
N VAL A 167 8.20 -7.54 -11.80
CA VAL A 167 9.36 -8.36 -11.43
C VAL A 167 10.26 -7.54 -10.51
N PRO A 168 10.42 -7.89 -9.22
CA PRO A 168 11.30 -7.17 -8.31
C PRO A 168 12.77 -7.24 -8.74
N LYS A 169 13.55 -6.23 -8.47
CA LYS A 169 15.00 -6.22 -8.71
C LYS A 169 15.66 -7.41 -8.00
N GLY A 170 16.46 -8.18 -8.71
CA GLY A 170 17.12 -9.39 -8.21
C GLY A 170 16.28 -10.67 -8.31
N TYR A 171 15.10 -10.60 -8.93
CA TYR A 171 14.21 -11.74 -9.15
C TYR A 171 13.98 -11.98 -10.65
N SER A 172 13.66 -13.22 -11.00
CA SER A 172 13.20 -13.61 -12.35
C SER A 172 11.68 -13.82 -12.42
N LYS A 173 11.01 -13.87 -11.27
CA LYS A 173 9.57 -14.13 -11.13
C LYS A 173 8.81 -12.85 -10.76
N THR A 174 7.57 -12.72 -11.24
CA THR A 174 6.68 -11.63 -10.84
C THR A 174 6.22 -11.78 -9.40
N PHE A 175 5.72 -10.71 -8.80
CA PHE A 175 5.09 -10.80 -7.48
C PHE A 175 3.92 -11.79 -7.41
N ALA A 176 3.22 -12.00 -8.52
CA ALA A 176 2.13 -12.98 -8.57
C ALA A 176 2.61 -14.44 -8.71
N GLN A 177 3.90 -14.68 -8.94
CA GLN A 177 4.48 -16.01 -9.02
C GLN A 177 5.18 -16.45 -7.72
N ILE A 178 5.71 -15.52 -6.93
CA ILE A 178 6.36 -15.82 -5.67
C ILE A 178 5.36 -16.12 -4.55
N SER A 179 5.83 -16.70 -3.45
CA SER A 179 4.99 -16.95 -2.29
C SER A 179 4.59 -15.65 -1.58
N LYS A 180 3.46 -15.66 -0.87
CA LYS A 180 3.01 -14.53 -0.08
C LYS A 180 4.02 -14.17 1.03
N ILE A 181 4.63 -15.18 1.65
CA ILE A 181 5.65 -15.00 2.70
C ILE A 181 6.86 -14.27 2.12
N GLU A 182 7.34 -14.70 0.96
CA GLU A 182 8.47 -14.07 0.29
C GLU A 182 8.15 -12.62 -0.13
N LYS A 183 6.98 -12.40 -0.78
CA LYS A 183 6.51 -11.06 -1.13
C LYS A 183 6.46 -10.15 0.11
N ASN A 184 5.90 -10.63 1.22
CA ASN A 184 5.77 -9.84 2.43
C ASN A 184 7.12 -9.42 3.03
N ARG A 185 8.21 -10.19 2.82
CA ARG A 185 9.55 -9.87 3.32
C ARG A 185 10.26 -8.77 2.51
N ILE A 186 9.92 -8.61 1.24
CA ILE A 186 10.64 -7.71 0.32
C ILE A 186 9.79 -6.52 -0.14
N SER A 187 8.47 -6.55 0.07
CA SER A 187 7.53 -5.60 -0.52
C SER A 187 7.75 -4.16 -0.05
N HIS A 188 7.26 -3.22 -0.87
CA HIS A 188 7.19 -1.81 -0.54
C HIS A 188 6.46 -1.53 0.78
N ARG A 189 5.38 -2.29 1.07
CA ARG A 189 4.60 -2.15 2.31
C ARG A 189 5.39 -2.62 3.51
N PHE A 190 6.10 -3.74 3.41
CA PHE A 190 6.98 -4.21 4.46
C PHE A 190 8.11 -3.22 4.75
N LYS A 191 8.73 -2.64 3.70
CA LYS A 191 9.78 -1.62 3.87
C LYS A 191 9.28 -0.35 4.54
N ALA A 192 8.05 0.09 4.26
CA ALA A 192 7.41 1.19 4.99
C ALA A 192 7.14 0.80 6.45
N PHE A 193 6.65 -0.42 6.69
CA PHE A 193 6.33 -0.91 8.02
C PHE A 193 7.56 -1.06 8.93
N ILE A 194 8.71 -1.51 8.41
CA ILE A 194 9.94 -1.60 9.22
C ILE A 194 10.33 -0.24 9.83
N GLN A 195 10.09 0.86 9.13
CA GLN A 195 10.34 2.20 9.66
C GLN A 195 9.39 2.50 10.84
N ILE A 196 8.12 2.12 10.71
CA ILE A 196 7.13 2.22 11.80
C ILE A 196 7.58 1.35 12.99
N LYS A 197 7.98 0.10 12.74
CA LYS A 197 8.44 -0.82 13.78
C LYS A 197 9.61 -0.25 14.57
N LYS A 198 10.59 0.36 13.91
CA LYS A 198 11.73 1.02 14.57
C LYS A 198 11.28 2.19 15.44
N PHE A 199 10.39 3.03 14.93
CA PHE A 199 9.93 4.24 15.61
C PHE A 199 9.04 3.92 16.82
N PHE A 200 8.12 2.99 16.68
CA PHE A 200 7.15 2.64 17.71
C PHE A 200 7.58 1.45 18.58
N LYS A 201 8.78 0.92 18.37
CA LYS A 201 9.35 -0.20 19.14
C LYS A 201 8.32 -1.32 19.39
N PHE A 202 7.64 -1.76 18.33
CA PHE A 202 6.87 -2.99 18.42
C PHE A 202 7.84 -4.15 18.70
N SER A 203 7.76 -4.73 19.90
CA SER A 203 8.44 -5.96 20.27
C SER A 203 7.81 -7.16 19.58
#